data_b992bec2f50d164f408ae8046d579c20
#
_entry.id   b992bec2f50d164f408ae8046d579c20
#
_cell.length_a   1.000
_cell.length_b   1.000
_cell.length_c   1.000
_cell.angle_alpha   90.00
_cell.angle_beta   90.00
_cell.angle_gamma   90.00
#
_symmetry.space_group_name_H-M   'P 1'
#
loop_
_entity.id
_entity.type
_entity.pdbx_description
1 polymer ?
#
loop_
_entity_poly.entity_id
_entity_poly.type
_entity_poly.pdbx_seq_one_letter_code
_entity_poly.pdbx_strand_id
1 'polypeptide(L)'
;MKKVFYFSLMVMAMFVMTACSSSSSPGDAMKKYGNYLIKGDYEKFVDGLAFDESVGAEKMKEQKDGLVSMLKEKVSKEYEKKDGLKSIEIISEEISEDGNTATVKIKQTYGNGETQDGTQSMVKRDGKWLMSVDK
;
A
#
# COMPACT_ATOMS: atom_id res chain seq x y z
N MET A 1 27.07 10.51 4.70
CA MET A 1 26.44 9.22 4.97
C MET A 1 26.01 9.06 6.42
N LYS A 2 26.86 9.37 7.40
CA LYS A 2 26.50 9.27 8.81
C LYS A 2 25.37 10.21 9.22
N LYS A 3 25.30 11.40 8.63
CA LYS A 3 24.24 12.37 8.90
C LYS A 3 22.87 11.88 8.44
N VAL A 4 22.81 11.18 7.34
CA VAL A 4 21.58 10.62 6.81
C VAL A 4 21.07 9.50 7.71
N PHE A 5 21.99 8.73 8.25
CA PHE A 5 21.67 7.63 9.16
C PHE A 5 21.05 8.14 10.47
N TYR A 6 21.64 9.17 11.05
CA TYR A 6 21.09 9.77 12.28
C TYR A 6 19.76 10.44 12.06
N PHE A 7 19.60 11.06 10.90
CA PHE A 7 18.34 11.69 10.53
C PHE A 7 17.22 10.67 10.39
N SER A 8 17.52 9.54 9.77
CA SER A 8 16.58 8.43 9.63
C SER A 8 16.16 7.87 10.98
N LEU A 9 17.10 7.76 11.91
CA LEU A 9 16.85 7.29 13.25
C LEU A 9 15.95 8.24 14.04
N MET A 10 16.15 9.53 13.85
CA MET A 10 15.36 10.55 14.54
C MET A 10 13.92 10.60 14.03
N VAL A 11 13.76 10.44 12.73
CA VAL A 11 12.44 10.33 12.10
C VAL A 11 11.70 9.09 12.60
N MET A 12 12.42 7.99 12.76
CA MET A 12 11.86 6.76 13.30
C MET A 12 11.40 6.92 14.75
N ALA A 13 12.16 7.65 15.55
CA ALA A 13 11.80 7.88 16.95
C ALA A 13 10.52 8.73 17.07
N MET A 14 10.38 9.73 16.23
CA MET A 14 9.16 10.55 16.19
C MET A 14 7.96 9.76 15.67
N PHE A 15 8.23 8.82 14.81
CA PHE A 15 7.19 7.97 14.21
C PHE A 15 6.58 7.03 15.23
N VAL A 16 7.41 6.47 16.12
CA VAL A 16 6.90 5.58 17.18
C VAL A 16 5.94 6.31 18.10
N MET A 17 6.17 7.60 18.33
CA MET A 17 5.27 8.40 19.14
C MET A 17 3.95 8.70 18.45
N THR A 18 3.97 8.83 17.12
CA THR A 18 2.75 9.07 16.35
C THR A 18 1.90 7.80 16.23
N ALA A 19 2.53 6.65 16.25
CA ALA A 19 1.83 5.36 16.19
C ALA A 19 0.96 5.11 17.43
N CYS A 20 1.27 5.78 18.55
CA CYS A 20 0.47 5.66 19.76
C CYS A 20 -0.85 6.43 19.70
N SER A 21 -1.07 7.25 18.67
CA SER A 21 -2.25 8.11 18.56
C SER A 21 -3.29 7.60 17.58
N SER A 22 -3.51 6.31 17.53
CA SER A 22 -4.59 5.64 16.78
C SER A 22 -4.46 5.66 15.25
N SER A 23 -3.56 6.42 14.65
CA SER A 23 -3.36 6.37 13.19
C SER A 23 -2.36 5.29 12.83
N SER A 24 -2.70 4.48 11.83
CA SER A 24 -1.85 3.42 11.32
C SER A 24 -0.62 4.00 10.63
N SER A 25 0.48 3.26 10.65
CA SER A 25 1.66 3.59 9.84
C SER A 25 1.40 3.26 8.36
N PRO A 26 2.22 3.81 7.44
CA PRO A 26 2.10 3.41 6.03
C PRO A 26 2.26 1.90 5.84
N GLY A 27 3.18 1.28 6.58
CA GLY A 27 3.36 -0.16 6.52
C GLY A 27 2.15 -0.93 7.01
N ASP A 28 1.52 -0.49 8.10
CA ASP A 28 0.30 -1.10 8.61
C ASP A 28 -0.84 -0.99 7.60
N ALA A 29 -0.98 0.17 6.97
CA ALA A 29 -1.98 0.38 5.94
C ALA A 29 -1.72 -0.53 4.73
N MET A 30 -0.47 -0.62 4.29
CA MET A 30 -0.11 -1.49 3.17
C MET A 30 -0.39 -2.95 3.48
N LYS A 31 -0.10 -3.38 4.69
CA LYS A 31 -0.39 -4.76 5.13
C LYS A 31 -1.89 -5.05 5.08
N LYS A 32 -2.70 -4.10 5.51
CA LYS A 32 -4.15 -4.21 5.44
C LYS A 32 -4.63 -4.36 4.00
N TYR A 33 -4.13 -3.51 3.10
CA TYR A 33 -4.48 -3.59 1.68
C TYR A 33 -3.99 -4.89 1.06
N GLY A 34 -2.81 -5.34 1.44
CA GLY A 34 -2.29 -6.62 0.99
C GLY A 34 -3.18 -7.79 1.42
N ASN A 35 -3.72 -7.74 2.61
CA ASN A 35 -4.65 -8.77 3.08
C ASN A 35 -5.93 -8.81 2.24
N TYR A 36 -6.41 -7.66 1.78
CA TYR A 36 -7.55 -7.62 0.86
C TYR A 36 -7.24 -8.33 -0.45
N LEU A 37 -6.04 -8.13 -0.99
CA LEU A 37 -5.60 -8.85 -2.20
C LEU A 37 -5.54 -10.36 -1.96
N ILE A 38 -4.99 -10.78 -0.84
CA ILE A 38 -4.88 -12.20 -0.49
C ILE A 38 -6.26 -12.85 -0.42
N LYS A 39 -7.23 -12.14 0.17
CA LYS A 39 -8.60 -12.63 0.31
C LYS A 39 -9.44 -12.51 -0.96
N GLY A 40 -8.92 -11.82 -1.97
CA GLY A 40 -9.68 -11.55 -3.18
C GLY A 40 -10.71 -10.45 -3.03
N ASP A 41 -10.58 -9.62 -2.01
CA ASP A 41 -11.49 -8.53 -1.70
C ASP A 41 -11.04 -7.26 -2.44
N TYR A 42 -11.13 -7.32 -3.76
CA TYR A 42 -10.59 -6.28 -4.62
C TYR A 42 -11.28 -4.93 -4.47
N GLU A 43 -12.56 -4.92 -4.11
CA GLU A 43 -13.28 -3.68 -3.88
C GLU A 43 -12.68 -2.88 -2.73
N LYS A 44 -12.39 -3.53 -1.61
CA LYS A 44 -11.74 -2.90 -0.47
C LYS A 44 -10.30 -2.49 -0.78
N PHE A 45 -9.59 -3.29 -1.56
CA PHE A 45 -8.25 -2.94 -2.00
C PHE A 45 -8.28 -1.66 -2.83
N VAL A 46 -9.20 -1.55 -3.78
CA VAL A 46 -9.32 -0.37 -4.64
C VAL A 46 -9.71 0.87 -3.83
N ASP A 47 -10.50 0.71 -2.77
CA ASP A 47 -10.80 1.82 -1.87
C ASP A 47 -9.57 2.38 -1.14
N GLY A 48 -8.50 1.60 -1.08
CA GLY A 48 -7.23 2.05 -0.52
C GLY A 48 -6.35 2.83 -1.49
N LEU A 49 -6.80 3.05 -2.71
CA LEU A 49 -6.05 3.81 -3.72
C LEU A 49 -6.39 5.30 -3.64
N ALA A 50 -5.38 6.13 -3.85
CA ALA A 50 -5.53 7.59 -3.81
C ALA A 50 -5.94 8.13 -5.16
N PHE A 51 -7.22 8.03 -5.47
CA PHE A 51 -7.76 8.57 -6.71
C PHE A 51 -7.81 10.09 -6.70
N ASP A 52 -7.86 10.67 -7.90
CA ASP A 52 -8.03 12.11 -8.04
C ASP A 52 -9.50 12.47 -7.75
N GLU A 53 -9.71 13.14 -6.64
CA GLU A 53 -11.04 13.53 -6.18
C GLU A 53 -11.68 14.60 -7.05
N SER A 54 -10.89 15.30 -7.86
CA SER A 54 -11.39 16.38 -8.72
C SER A 54 -12.24 15.89 -9.89
N VAL A 55 -12.16 14.60 -10.22
CA VAL A 55 -12.91 14.04 -11.35
C VAL A 55 -14.41 13.88 -11.10
N GLY A 56 -14.83 13.98 -9.85
CA GLY A 56 -16.24 13.81 -9.48
C GLY A 56 -16.58 12.39 -9.08
N ALA A 57 -17.66 12.25 -8.34
CA ALA A 57 -18.06 10.96 -7.73
C ALA A 57 -18.39 9.89 -8.76
N GLU A 58 -19.05 10.24 -9.85
CA GLU A 58 -19.44 9.28 -10.89
C GLU A 58 -18.23 8.70 -11.61
N LYS A 59 -17.30 9.56 -12.04
CA LYS A 59 -16.08 9.12 -12.71
C LYS A 59 -15.21 8.31 -11.78
N MET A 60 -15.14 8.71 -10.52
CA MET A 60 -14.39 7.95 -9.53
C MET A 60 -14.94 6.55 -9.37
N LYS A 61 -16.26 6.43 -9.32
CA LYS A 61 -16.91 5.12 -9.24
C LYS A 61 -16.62 4.27 -10.47
N GLU A 62 -16.68 4.86 -11.66
CA GLU A 62 -16.35 4.15 -12.90
C GLU A 62 -14.91 3.66 -12.90
N GLN A 63 -13.98 4.51 -12.46
CA GLN A 63 -12.57 4.13 -12.36
C GLN A 63 -12.37 2.99 -11.38
N LYS A 64 -13.00 3.05 -10.23
CA LYS A 64 -12.94 1.98 -9.22
C LYS A 64 -13.53 0.68 -9.75
N ASP A 65 -14.69 0.73 -10.35
CA ASP A 65 -15.34 -0.46 -10.91
C ASP A 65 -14.51 -1.09 -12.01
N GLY A 66 -13.91 -0.25 -12.87
CA GLY A 66 -13.02 -0.72 -13.92
C GLY A 66 -11.79 -1.41 -13.38
N LEU A 67 -11.19 -0.84 -12.33
CA LEU A 67 -10.02 -1.45 -11.67
C LEU A 67 -10.38 -2.77 -11.00
N VAL A 68 -11.51 -2.82 -10.31
CA VAL A 68 -11.97 -4.06 -9.67
C VAL A 68 -12.14 -5.16 -10.71
N SER A 69 -12.76 -4.84 -11.85
CA SER A 69 -12.93 -5.80 -12.94
C SER A 69 -11.60 -6.28 -13.49
N MET A 70 -10.67 -5.35 -13.70
CA MET A 70 -9.33 -5.69 -14.19
C MET A 70 -8.59 -6.59 -13.20
N LEU A 71 -8.67 -6.29 -11.91
CA LEU A 71 -8.03 -7.11 -10.88
C LEU A 71 -8.64 -8.52 -10.84
N LYS A 72 -9.95 -8.62 -10.92
CA LYS A 72 -10.62 -9.93 -10.93
C LYS A 72 -10.25 -10.75 -12.14
N GLU A 73 -10.09 -10.12 -13.31
CA GLU A 73 -9.82 -10.84 -14.54
C GLU A 73 -8.33 -11.14 -14.75
N LYS A 74 -7.47 -10.14 -14.55
CA LYS A 74 -6.04 -10.25 -14.90
C LYS A 74 -5.16 -10.64 -13.72
N VAL A 75 -5.28 -9.91 -12.62
CA VAL A 75 -4.40 -10.12 -11.47
C VAL A 75 -4.72 -11.42 -10.77
N SER A 76 -5.98 -11.74 -10.64
CA SER A 76 -6.44 -13.04 -10.09
C SER A 76 -5.84 -14.21 -10.86
N LYS A 77 -5.83 -14.14 -12.18
CA LYS A 77 -5.25 -15.19 -13.02
C LYS A 77 -3.73 -15.31 -12.86
N GLU A 78 -3.06 -14.18 -12.75
CA GLU A 78 -1.61 -14.19 -12.49
C GLU A 78 -1.28 -14.84 -11.16
N TYR A 79 -2.08 -14.57 -10.15
CA TYR A 79 -1.91 -15.21 -8.85
C TYR A 79 -2.20 -16.71 -8.93
N GLU A 80 -3.24 -17.12 -9.66
CA GLU A 80 -3.57 -18.53 -9.83
C GLU A 80 -2.43 -19.32 -10.46
N LYS A 81 -1.72 -18.75 -11.42
CA LYS A 81 -0.55 -19.38 -12.04
C LYS A 81 0.55 -19.69 -11.04
N LYS A 82 0.58 -18.96 -9.94
CA LYS A 82 1.58 -19.09 -8.88
C LYS A 82 1.00 -19.71 -7.61
N ASP A 83 -0.12 -20.39 -7.73
CA ASP A 83 -0.87 -21.01 -6.62
C ASP A 83 -1.39 -20.00 -5.60
N GLY A 84 -1.72 -18.81 -6.07
CA GLY A 84 -2.30 -17.75 -5.26
C GLY A 84 -1.27 -16.90 -4.54
N LEU A 85 -1.70 -15.74 -4.09
CA LEU A 85 -0.90 -14.87 -3.24
C LEU A 85 -1.05 -15.32 -1.79
N LYS A 86 0.05 -15.76 -1.19
CA LYS A 86 0.04 -16.32 0.16
C LYS A 86 0.22 -15.28 1.25
N SER A 87 1.19 -14.38 1.08
CA SER A 87 1.48 -13.38 2.09
C SER A 87 2.14 -12.14 1.49
N ILE A 88 1.99 -11.03 2.19
CA ILE A 88 2.70 -9.79 1.90
C ILE A 88 3.38 -9.34 3.18
N GLU A 89 4.70 -9.23 3.14
CA GLU A 89 5.52 -8.75 4.26
C GLU A 89 5.95 -7.33 4.01
N ILE A 90 5.95 -6.53 5.06
CA ILE A 90 6.50 -5.17 5.01
C ILE A 90 7.97 -5.24 5.37
N ILE A 91 8.82 -4.92 4.42
CA ILE A 91 10.28 -4.97 4.61
C ILE A 91 10.77 -3.70 5.29
N SER A 92 10.31 -2.54 4.80
CA SER A 92 10.70 -1.25 5.35
C SER A 92 9.70 -0.19 4.94
N GLU A 93 9.71 0.91 5.66
CA GLU A 93 8.92 2.08 5.32
C GLU A 93 9.74 3.34 5.55
N GLU A 94 9.60 4.29 4.63
CA GLU A 94 10.22 5.62 4.75
C GLU A 94 9.14 6.67 4.60
N ILE A 95 9.05 7.56 5.56
CA ILE A 95 8.10 8.66 5.54
C ILE A 95 8.85 9.94 5.20
N SER A 96 8.27 10.77 4.32
CA SER A 96 8.85 12.05 3.96
C SER A 96 8.90 13.00 5.15
N GLU A 97 9.71 14.05 5.03
CA GLU A 97 9.88 15.04 6.10
C GLU A 97 8.57 15.71 6.50
N ASP A 98 7.71 15.97 5.53
CA ASP A 98 6.41 16.59 5.79
C ASP A 98 5.38 15.61 6.36
N GLY A 99 5.68 14.33 6.39
CA GLY A 99 4.79 13.30 6.92
C GLY A 99 3.60 12.96 6.02
N ASN A 100 3.55 13.49 4.80
CA ASN A 100 2.40 13.33 3.91
C ASN A 100 2.58 12.27 2.83
N THR A 101 3.81 11.83 2.61
CA THR A 101 4.09 10.75 1.65
C THR A 101 5.01 9.73 2.29
N ALA A 102 5.00 8.53 1.73
CA ALA A 102 5.85 7.45 2.22
C ALA A 102 6.13 6.47 1.10
N THR A 103 7.19 5.70 1.28
CA THR A 103 7.56 4.59 0.40
C THR A 103 7.62 3.33 1.25
N VAL A 104 6.90 2.31 0.85
CA VAL A 104 6.84 1.04 1.57
C VAL A 104 7.42 -0.05 0.68
N LYS A 105 8.44 -0.74 1.18
CA LYS A 105 8.99 -1.90 0.50
C LYS A 105 8.29 -3.15 1.01
N ILE A 106 7.85 -3.98 0.08
CA ILE A 106 7.11 -5.19 0.39
C ILE A 106 7.74 -6.39 -0.26
N LYS A 107 7.46 -7.54 0.32
CA LYS A 107 7.81 -8.83 -0.25
C LYS A 107 6.56 -9.67 -0.35
N GLN A 108 6.21 -10.06 -1.57
CA GLN A 108 5.08 -10.94 -1.81
C GLN A 108 5.57 -12.37 -1.88
N THR A 109 4.85 -13.28 -1.24
CA THR A 109 5.12 -14.71 -1.32
C THR A 109 3.90 -15.39 -1.93
N TYR A 110 4.13 -16.19 -2.95
CA TYR A 110 3.08 -16.94 -3.62
C TYR A 110 2.97 -18.37 -3.10
N GLY A 111 1.85 -19.01 -3.38
CA GLY A 111 1.59 -20.37 -2.92
C GLY A 111 2.59 -21.41 -3.43
N ASN A 112 3.20 -21.15 -4.59
CA ASN A 112 4.23 -22.05 -5.16
C ASN A 112 5.62 -21.83 -4.54
N GLY A 113 5.76 -20.92 -3.60
CA GLY A 113 7.04 -20.61 -2.95
C GLY A 113 7.82 -19.47 -3.59
N GLU A 114 7.41 -18.99 -4.76
CA GLU A 114 8.06 -17.83 -5.38
C GLU A 114 7.85 -16.57 -4.55
N THR A 115 8.82 -15.67 -4.62
CA THR A 115 8.73 -14.36 -3.95
C THR A 115 9.00 -13.25 -4.94
N GLN A 116 8.42 -12.09 -4.68
CA GLN A 116 8.63 -10.90 -5.49
C GLN A 116 8.69 -9.70 -4.59
N ASP A 117 9.75 -8.91 -4.75
CA ASP A 117 9.89 -7.65 -4.03
C ASP A 117 9.23 -6.53 -4.82
N GLY A 118 8.63 -5.60 -4.09
CA GLY A 118 7.99 -4.46 -4.71
C GLY A 118 8.13 -3.23 -3.83
N THR A 119 7.79 -2.09 -4.40
CA THR A 119 7.79 -0.81 -3.71
C THR A 119 6.48 -0.11 -4.01
N GLN A 120 5.81 0.37 -2.96
CA GLN A 120 4.57 1.09 -3.09
C GLN A 120 4.71 2.48 -2.51
N SER A 121 4.42 3.49 -3.33
CA SER A 121 4.33 4.86 -2.85
C SER A 121 2.99 5.08 -2.16
N MET A 122 3.01 5.80 -1.05
CA MET A 122 1.83 6.06 -0.25
C MET A 122 1.67 7.57 -0.06
N VAL A 123 0.43 8.01 0.04
CA VAL A 123 0.10 9.40 0.37
C VAL A 123 -0.88 9.42 1.55
N LYS A 124 -0.77 10.46 2.36
CA LYS A 124 -1.66 10.63 3.52
C LYS A 124 -2.75 11.63 3.17
N ARG A 125 -3.99 11.20 3.30
CA ARG A 125 -5.18 12.05 3.11
C ARG A 125 -6.11 11.86 4.29
N ASP A 126 -6.50 12.95 4.91
CA ASP A 126 -7.45 12.94 6.05
C ASP A 126 -7.04 11.96 7.15
N GLY A 127 -5.74 11.91 7.43
CA GLY A 127 -5.18 11.04 8.46
C GLY A 127 -5.03 9.57 8.06
N LYS A 128 -5.33 9.23 6.81
CA LYS A 128 -5.23 7.86 6.31
C LYS A 128 -4.15 7.72 5.26
N TRP A 129 -3.41 6.62 5.35
CA TRP A 129 -2.43 6.28 4.33
C TRP A 129 -3.12 5.53 3.19
N LEU A 130 -3.00 6.07 1.99
CA LEU A 130 -3.56 5.49 0.77
C LEU A 130 -2.42 5.15 -0.19
N MET A 131 -2.65 4.15 -1.02
CA MET A 131 -1.68 3.78 -2.06
C MET A 131 -1.75 4.80 -3.20
N SER A 132 -0.60 5.35 -3.57
CA SER A 132 -0.53 6.27 -4.70
C SER A 132 -0.77 5.53 -6.00
N VAL A 133 -1.54 6.14 -6.89
CA VAL A 133 -1.80 5.61 -8.24
C VAL A 133 -0.95 6.31 -9.30
N ASP A 134 -0.13 7.26 -8.89
CA ASP A 134 0.75 7.97 -9.82
C ASP A 134 1.84 7.05 -10.34
N LYS A 135 2.22 7.31 -11.55
CA LYS A 135 3.25 6.54 -12.24
C LYS A 135 4.65 6.90 -11.79
#